data_a99a66f17c2a3900dceb63e4b776f810
#
_entry.id   a99a66f17c2a3900dceb63e4b776f810
#
_cell.length_a   1.000
_cell.length_b   1.000
_cell.length_c   1.000
_cell.angle_alpha   90.00
_cell.angle_beta   90.00
_cell.angle_gamma   90.00
#
_symmetry.space_group_name_H-M   'P 1'
#
loop_
_entity.id
_entity.type
_entity.pdbx_description
1 polymer ?
#
loop_
_entity_poly.entity_id
_entity_poly.type
_entity_poly.pdbx_seq_one_letter_code
_entity_poly.pdbx_strand_id
1 'polypeptide(L)'
;MLVTGAERGIGLEIAHGFAKCGANIIIAGIMDEEFDNAKKRIEAENVECFCIHTDVSDEMSVKTMVQTVVEKFSHIDILVNNAGINKLAPAEEMPLDVWQRIIGVNFTGTFLMCREVGSVMLAQGKGNIVNIASMSGLIVNPLPQQQCAYNSSKAGVIMLTKCLANEWAKRGIRVNAVCPGFTRTPLTARRLDTPNDPAVKKWIEGTPMDRVAQPEEMVGIVLYYASDLSSFTTGTSIPIDGGYTCL
;
A
#
# COMPACT_ATOMS: atom_id res chain seq x y z
N MET A 1 1.78 -0.73 -14.74
CA MET A 1 1.60 -0.40 -13.31
C MET A 1 2.24 -1.47 -12.44
N LEU A 2 2.93 -1.10 -11.36
CA LEU A 2 3.57 -2.00 -10.41
C LEU A 2 2.91 -1.86 -9.03
N VAL A 3 2.53 -2.98 -8.40
CA VAL A 3 1.90 -3.01 -7.07
C VAL A 3 2.63 -4.01 -6.18
N THR A 4 3.02 -3.60 -4.97
CA THR A 4 3.65 -4.49 -4.00
C THR A 4 2.61 -5.14 -3.08
N GLY A 5 2.78 -6.43 -2.75
CA GLY A 5 1.84 -7.17 -1.90
C GLY A 5 0.43 -7.24 -2.50
N ALA A 6 0.35 -7.44 -3.83
CA ALA A 6 -0.90 -7.47 -4.57
C ALA A 6 -1.40 -8.88 -4.89
N GLU A 7 -0.85 -9.89 -4.23
CA GLU A 7 -1.31 -11.28 -4.32
C GLU A 7 -2.71 -11.45 -3.70
N ARG A 8 -3.09 -10.53 -2.79
CA ARG A 8 -4.39 -10.56 -2.09
C ARG A 8 -4.75 -9.20 -1.49
N GLY A 9 -5.94 -9.11 -0.91
CA GLY A 9 -6.41 -7.96 -0.12
C GLY A 9 -6.47 -6.66 -0.92
N ILE A 10 -6.15 -5.53 -0.28
CA ILE A 10 -6.22 -4.19 -0.89
C ILE A 10 -5.37 -4.11 -2.16
N GLY A 11 -4.16 -4.65 -2.15
CA GLY A 11 -3.27 -4.63 -3.31
C GLY A 11 -3.87 -5.32 -4.53
N LEU A 12 -4.48 -6.49 -4.34
CA LEU A 12 -5.13 -7.23 -5.42
C LEU A 12 -6.35 -6.48 -5.99
N GLU A 13 -7.18 -5.88 -5.13
CA GLU A 13 -8.33 -5.11 -5.61
C GLU A 13 -7.90 -3.85 -6.36
N ILE A 14 -6.86 -3.16 -5.90
CA ILE A 14 -6.26 -2.04 -6.64
C ILE A 14 -5.75 -2.53 -8.00
N ALA A 15 -4.95 -3.60 -8.04
CA ALA A 15 -4.42 -4.16 -9.28
C ALA A 15 -5.55 -4.53 -10.26
N HIS A 16 -6.60 -5.20 -9.77
CA HIS A 16 -7.78 -5.56 -10.57
C HIS A 16 -8.55 -4.34 -11.09
N GLY A 17 -8.72 -3.31 -10.24
CA GLY A 17 -9.35 -2.05 -10.67
C GLY A 17 -8.61 -1.37 -11.82
N PHE A 18 -7.28 -1.38 -11.80
CA PHE A 18 -6.45 -0.86 -12.90
C PHE A 18 -6.47 -1.75 -14.12
N ALA A 19 -6.52 -3.07 -13.96
CA ALA A 19 -6.69 -4.02 -15.06
C ALA A 19 -7.99 -3.74 -15.84
N LYS A 20 -9.10 -3.49 -15.14
CA LYS A 20 -10.37 -3.06 -15.73
C LYS A 20 -10.27 -1.76 -16.53
N CYS A 21 -9.30 -0.90 -16.21
CA CYS A 21 -8.99 0.31 -16.97
C CYS A 21 -7.98 0.08 -18.09
N GLY A 22 -7.59 -1.17 -18.38
CA GLY A 22 -6.68 -1.53 -19.48
C GLY A 22 -5.19 -1.42 -19.13
N ALA A 23 -4.82 -1.30 -17.86
CA ALA A 23 -3.42 -1.26 -17.47
C ALA A 23 -2.82 -2.66 -17.37
N ASN A 24 -1.62 -2.87 -17.92
CA ASN A 24 -0.80 -4.05 -17.63
C ASN A 24 -0.30 -3.98 -16.18
N ILE A 25 -0.32 -5.10 -15.47
CA ILE A 25 -0.07 -5.19 -14.04
C ILE A 25 1.21 -5.99 -13.76
N ILE A 26 2.03 -5.46 -12.85
CA ILE A 26 3.14 -6.17 -12.25
C ILE A 26 2.83 -6.33 -10.77
N ILE A 27 2.80 -7.57 -10.30
CA ILE A 27 2.63 -7.95 -8.90
C ILE A 27 4.00 -8.31 -8.35
N ALA A 28 4.49 -7.53 -7.40
CA ALA A 28 5.73 -7.79 -6.68
C ALA A 28 5.41 -8.18 -5.22
N GLY A 29 5.78 -9.40 -4.81
CA GLY A 29 5.45 -9.90 -3.48
C GLY A 29 6.20 -11.17 -3.12
N ILE A 30 5.88 -11.75 -1.97
CA ILE A 30 6.59 -12.91 -1.39
C ILE A 30 5.73 -14.17 -1.29
N MET A 31 4.46 -14.10 -1.73
CA MET A 31 3.51 -15.21 -1.63
C MET A 31 3.33 -15.88 -2.98
N ASP A 32 4.37 -16.56 -3.44
CA ASP A 32 4.43 -17.19 -4.77
C ASP A 32 3.26 -18.15 -5.00
N GLU A 33 2.76 -18.79 -3.97
CA GLU A 33 1.61 -19.69 -4.01
C GLU A 33 0.29 -18.99 -4.38
N GLU A 34 0.19 -17.67 -4.16
CA GLU A 34 -0.99 -16.88 -4.49
C GLU A 34 -0.89 -16.23 -5.91
N PHE A 35 0.29 -16.24 -6.53
CA PHE A 35 0.51 -15.56 -7.81
C PHE A 35 -0.39 -16.08 -8.94
N ASP A 36 -0.58 -17.38 -9.03
CA ASP A 36 -1.40 -17.96 -10.10
C ASP A 36 -2.86 -17.50 -10.03
N ASN A 37 -3.42 -17.40 -8.82
CA ASN A 37 -4.78 -16.95 -8.61
C ASN A 37 -4.92 -15.46 -8.92
N ALA A 38 -3.99 -14.64 -8.43
CA ALA A 38 -3.96 -13.21 -8.70
C ALA A 38 -3.80 -12.94 -10.20
N LYS A 39 -2.86 -13.62 -10.86
CA LYS A 39 -2.60 -13.51 -12.29
C LYS A 39 -3.83 -13.85 -13.13
N LYS A 40 -4.47 -15.00 -12.88
CA LYS A 40 -5.70 -15.40 -13.59
C LYS A 40 -6.81 -14.34 -13.47
N ARG A 41 -6.98 -13.78 -12.28
CA ARG A 41 -7.99 -12.74 -12.04
C ARG A 41 -7.70 -11.46 -12.82
N ILE A 42 -6.43 -11.06 -12.91
CA ILE A 42 -6.01 -9.85 -13.63
C ILE A 42 -6.11 -10.07 -15.15
N GLU A 43 -5.61 -11.19 -15.65
CA GLU A 43 -5.61 -11.50 -17.08
C GLU A 43 -7.02 -11.74 -17.65
N ALA A 44 -8.02 -12.02 -16.81
CA ALA A 44 -9.42 -12.06 -17.21
C ALA A 44 -9.95 -10.72 -17.75
N GLU A 45 -9.27 -9.61 -17.45
CA GLU A 45 -9.58 -8.26 -17.97
C GLU A 45 -8.86 -7.96 -19.31
N ASN A 46 -8.27 -8.96 -19.98
CA ASN A 46 -7.55 -8.85 -21.27
C ASN A 46 -6.30 -7.94 -21.21
N VAL A 47 -5.60 -7.92 -20.09
CA VAL A 47 -4.32 -7.23 -19.89
C VAL A 47 -3.22 -8.22 -19.53
N GLU A 48 -1.94 -7.81 -19.69
CA GLU A 48 -0.81 -8.63 -19.22
C GLU A 48 -0.64 -8.51 -17.70
N CYS A 49 -0.42 -9.67 -17.03
CA CYS A 49 -0.04 -9.72 -15.63
C CYS A 49 1.32 -10.44 -15.46
N PHE A 50 2.28 -9.76 -14.86
CA PHE A 50 3.59 -10.31 -14.54
C PHE A 50 3.79 -10.35 -13.02
N CYS A 51 3.97 -11.56 -12.48
CA CYS A 51 4.25 -11.76 -11.06
C CYS A 51 5.75 -11.98 -10.86
N ILE A 52 6.32 -11.38 -9.83
CA ILE A 52 7.75 -11.50 -9.52
C ILE A 52 7.97 -11.53 -8.01
N HIS A 53 8.70 -12.55 -7.54
CA HIS A 53 9.08 -12.64 -6.14
C HIS A 53 9.91 -11.44 -5.72
N THR A 54 9.49 -10.75 -4.65
CA THR A 54 10.15 -9.53 -4.18
C THR A 54 9.94 -9.35 -2.69
N ASP A 55 10.99 -9.44 -1.90
CA ASP A 55 10.98 -8.94 -0.52
C ASP A 55 11.34 -7.46 -0.54
N VAL A 56 10.34 -6.61 -0.27
CA VAL A 56 10.54 -5.15 -0.27
C VAL A 56 11.51 -4.66 0.80
N SER A 57 11.76 -5.45 1.85
CA SER A 57 12.73 -5.12 2.91
C SER A 57 14.17 -5.43 2.53
N ASP A 58 14.40 -6.14 1.43
CA ASP A 58 15.72 -6.48 0.88
C ASP A 58 16.05 -5.58 -0.32
N GLU A 59 17.09 -4.76 -0.17
CA GLU A 59 17.55 -3.83 -1.19
C GLU A 59 17.90 -4.53 -2.51
N MET A 60 18.56 -5.68 -2.45
CA MET A 60 18.97 -6.41 -3.66
C MET A 60 17.77 -7.04 -4.35
N SER A 61 16.80 -7.57 -3.60
CA SER A 61 15.54 -8.09 -4.14
C SER A 61 14.79 -6.99 -4.91
N VAL A 62 14.69 -5.79 -4.32
CA VAL A 62 14.03 -4.62 -4.97
C VAL A 62 14.78 -4.19 -6.24
N LYS A 63 16.11 -4.07 -6.20
CA LYS A 63 16.93 -3.71 -7.39
C LYS A 63 16.76 -4.71 -8.53
N THR A 64 16.87 -5.99 -8.21
CA THR A 64 16.73 -7.07 -9.21
C THR A 64 15.34 -7.05 -9.83
N MET A 65 14.29 -6.88 -9.02
CA MET A 65 12.91 -6.77 -9.51
C MET A 65 12.75 -5.58 -10.46
N VAL A 66 13.20 -4.38 -10.07
CA VAL A 66 13.08 -3.18 -10.92
C VAL A 66 13.83 -3.36 -12.23
N GLN A 67 15.04 -3.90 -12.20
CA GLN A 67 15.81 -4.20 -13.41
C GLN A 67 15.04 -5.16 -14.33
N THR A 68 14.55 -6.28 -13.82
CA THR A 68 13.76 -7.26 -14.59
C THR A 68 12.52 -6.62 -15.22
N VAL A 69 11.82 -5.77 -14.46
CA VAL A 69 10.62 -5.07 -14.95
C VAL A 69 10.99 -4.08 -16.07
N VAL A 70 12.06 -3.33 -15.93
CA VAL A 70 12.51 -2.36 -16.96
C VAL A 70 13.00 -3.08 -18.20
N GLU A 71 13.72 -4.19 -18.08
CA GLU A 71 14.14 -5.04 -19.22
C GLU A 71 12.93 -5.56 -19.99
N LYS A 72 11.85 -5.94 -19.28
CA LYS A 72 10.66 -6.51 -19.92
C LYS A 72 9.71 -5.46 -20.49
N PHE A 73 9.45 -4.37 -19.77
CA PHE A 73 8.40 -3.39 -20.10
C PHE A 73 8.93 -2.02 -20.52
N SER A 74 10.23 -1.76 -20.39
CA SER A 74 10.92 -0.50 -20.72
C SER A 74 10.55 0.71 -19.86
N HIS A 75 9.42 0.69 -19.17
CA HIS A 75 8.93 1.83 -18.37
C HIS A 75 8.03 1.39 -17.21
N ILE A 76 7.87 2.26 -16.22
CA ILE A 76 6.91 2.11 -15.11
C ILE A 76 6.18 3.44 -14.96
N ASP A 77 4.86 3.48 -15.20
CA ASP A 77 4.07 4.71 -15.09
C ASP A 77 3.54 4.94 -13.68
N ILE A 78 3.18 3.85 -13.00
CA ILE A 78 2.51 3.90 -11.69
C ILE A 78 3.15 2.88 -10.76
N LEU A 79 3.50 3.34 -9.54
CA LEU A 79 3.89 2.49 -8.42
C LEU A 79 2.85 2.60 -7.31
N VAL A 80 2.37 1.46 -6.82
CA VAL A 80 1.58 1.39 -5.58
C VAL A 80 2.35 0.60 -4.53
N ASN A 81 2.82 1.27 -3.51
CA ASN A 81 3.45 0.65 -2.34
C ASN A 81 2.36 0.21 -1.36
N ASN A 82 1.97 -1.06 -1.45
CA ASN A 82 0.92 -1.63 -0.61
C ASN A 82 1.43 -2.69 0.38
N ALA A 83 2.56 -3.35 0.10
CA ALA A 83 3.13 -4.35 1.00
C ALA A 83 3.24 -3.83 2.44
N GLY A 84 2.78 -4.64 3.38
CA GLY A 84 2.80 -4.24 4.79
C GLY A 84 2.40 -5.37 5.73
N ILE A 85 2.96 -5.32 6.92
CA ILE A 85 2.71 -6.28 8.01
C ILE A 85 2.39 -5.54 9.30
N ASN A 86 1.72 -6.24 10.21
CA ASN A 86 1.46 -5.75 11.56
C ASN A 86 1.59 -6.89 12.58
N LYS A 87 1.99 -6.54 13.80
CA LYS A 87 1.92 -7.41 14.98
C LYS A 87 1.59 -6.55 16.20
N LEU A 88 0.62 -7.01 16.97
CA LEU A 88 0.21 -6.35 18.21
C LEU A 88 1.10 -6.82 19.37
N ALA A 89 1.61 -5.87 20.13
CA ALA A 89 2.28 -6.11 21.42
C ALA A 89 2.26 -4.81 22.24
N PRO A 90 2.22 -4.90 23.59
CA PRO A 90 2.54 -3.78 24.45
C PRO A 90 3.91 -3.20 24.10
N ALA A 91 4.08 -1.88 24.19
CA ALA A 91 5.33 -1.23 23.77
C ALA A 91 6.55 -1.72 24.57
N GLU A 92 6.38 -1.95 25.87
CA GLU A 92 7.40 -2.47 26.79
C GLU A 92 7.76 -3.93 26.55
N GLU A 93 6.91 -4.69 25.87
CA GLU A 93 7.11 -6.10 25.55
C GLU A 93 7.44 -6.35 24.07
N MET A 94 7.45 -5.28 23.23
CA MET A 94 7.71 -5.40 21.80
C MET A 94 9.13 -5.89 21.54
N PRO A 95 9.35 -7.11 20.99
CA PRO A 95 10.68 -7.58 20.66
C PRO A 95 11.32 -6.71 19.57
N LEU A 96 12.63 -6.44 19.71
CA LEU A 96 13.33 -5.56 18.77
C LEU A 96 13.34 -6.10 17.33
N ASP A 97 13.45 -7.40 17.15
CA ASP A 97 13.39 -8.06 15.85
C ASP A 97 12.02 -7.88 15.17
N VAL A 98 10.92 -7.97 15.95
CA VAL A 98 9.56 -7.71 15.46
C VAL A 98 9.40 -6.25 15.06
N TRP A 99 9.89 -5.32 15.89
CA TRP A 99 9.92 -3.90 15.55
C TRP A 99 10.70 -3.66 14.24
N GLN A 100 11.92 -4.17 14.15
CA GLN A 100 12.77 -4.03 12.97
C GLN A 100 12.12 -4.62 11.72
N ARG A 101 11.46 -5.77 11.83
CA ARG A 101 10.74 -6.39 10.71
C ARG A 101 9.57 -5.52 10.23
N ILE A 102 8.77 -4.95 11.14
CA ILE A 102 7.66 -4.07 10.78
C ILE A 102 8.19 -2.79 10.11
N ILE A 103 9.20 -2.15 10.68
CA ILE A 103 9.83 -0.96 10.08
C ILE A 103 10.48 -1.31 8.75
N GLY A 104 11.18 -2.45 8.68
CA GLY A 104 11.83 -2.96 7.46
C GLY A 104 10.86 -3.09 6.30
N VAL A 105 9.74 -3.78 6.49
CA VAL A 105 8.75 -3.98 5.43
C VAL A 105 7.97 -2.70 5.14
N ASN A 106 7.37 -2.09 6.18
CA ASN A 106 6.38 -1.03 5.97
C ASN A 106 6.99 0.31 5.58
N PHE A 107 8.16 0.65 6.12
CA PHE A 107 8.76 1.98 5.95
C PHE A 107 10.03 1.92 5.09
N THR A 108 11.03 1.13 5.48
CA THR A 108 12.25 0.98 4.69
C THR A 108 11.94 0.41 3.31
N GLY A 109 11.08 -0.61 3.23
CA GLY A 109 10.66 -1.20 1.96
C GLY A 109 9.93 -0.20 1.06
N THR A 110 9.01 0.60 1.62
CA THR A 110 8.38 1.70 0.86
C THR A 110 9.42 2.69 0.35
N PHE A 111 10.43 3.05 1.15
CA PHE A 111 11.53 3.91 0.72
C PHE A 111 12.34 3.28 -0.41
N LEU A 112 12.75 2.02 -0.27
CA LEU A 112 13.54 1.31 -1.30
C LEU A 112 12.78 1.24 -2.63
N MET A 113 11.50 0.89 -2.59
CA MET A 113 10.64 0.87 -3.78
C MET A 113 10.50 2.27 -4.41
N CYS A 114 10.25 3.31 -3.60
CA CYS A 114 10.20 4.69 -4.10
C CYS A 114 11.54 5.11 -4.73
N ARG A 115 12.67 4.77 -4.13
CA ARG A 115 14.00 5.11 -4.63
C ARG A 115 14.29 4.45 -5.98
N GLU A 116 14.14 3.13 -6.07
CA GLU A 116 14.50 2.39 -7.29
C GLU A 116 13.53 2.67 -8.44
N VAL A 117 12.21 2.58 -8.20
CA VAL A 117 11.20 2.90 -9.23
C VAL A 117 11.17 4.40 -9.52
N GLY A 118 11.33 5.24 -8.50
CA GLY A 118 11.43 6.68 -8.66
C GLY A 118 12.60 7.10 -9.54
N SER A 119 13.74 6.42 -9.45
CA SER A 119 14.89 6.65 -10.35
C SER A 119 14.51 6.41 -11.82
N VAL A 120 13.77 5.32 -12.11
CA VAL A 120 13.25 5.04 -13.44
C VAL A 120 12.30 6.14 -13.92
N MET A 121 11.31 6.49 -13.08
CA MET A 121 10.33 7.54 -13.39
C MET A 121 10.99 8.91 -13.61
N LEU A 122 12.01 9.25 -12.83
CA LEU A 122 12.77 10.49 -12.97
C LEU A 122 13.53 10.56 -14.29
N ALA A 123 14.08 9.43 -14.76
CA ALA A 123 14.68 9.33 -16.09
C ALA A 123 13.63 9.43 -17.21
N GLN A 124 12.41 8.95 -16.99
CA GLN A 124 11.27 9.09 -17.91
C GLN A 124 10.71 10.53 -17.94
N GLY A 125 10.96 11.34 -16.91
CA GLY A 125 10.37 12.67 -16.74
C GLY A 125 8.89 12.68 -16.34
N LYS A 126 8.32 11.51 -15.99
CA LYS A 126 6.93 11.36 -15.54
C LYS A 126 6.76 10.12 -14.66
N GLY A 127 5.80 10.16 -13.74
CA GLY A 127 5.43 9.00 -12.93
C GLY A 127 4.46 9.36 -11.81
N ASN A 128 3.76 8.35 -11.31
CA ASN A 128 2.84 8.48 -10.18
C ASN A 128 3.13 7.41 -9.14
N ILE A 129 3.33 7.84 -7.90
CA ILE A 129 3.55 6.95 -6.76
C ILE A 129 2.40 7.12 -5.77
N VAL A 130 1.77 6.01 -5.40
CA VAL A 130 0.74 5.97 -4.38
C VAL A 130 1.18 5.04 -3.25
N ASN A 131 1.35 5.59 -2.06
CA ASN A 131 1.75 4.85 -0.87
C ASN A 131 0.50 4.48 -0.06
N ILE A 132 0.31 3.20 0.23
CA ILE A 132 -0.75 2.75 1.15
C ILE A 132 -0.23 2.87 2.58
N ALA A 133 -0.55 4.00 3.19
CA ALA A 133 -0.27 4.27 4.59
C ALA A 133 -1.34 3.61 5.49
N SER A 134 -1.93 4.33 6.40
CA SER A 134 -3.05 3.91 7.27
C SER A 134 -3.57 5.12 8.05
N MET A 135 -4.84 5.12 8.45
CA MET A 135 -5.32 6.05 9.48
C MET A 135 -4.48 5.95 10.77
N SER A 136 -3.92 4.76 11.06
CA SER A 136 -3.02 4.52 12.19
C SER A 136 -1.71 5.31 12.12
N GLY A 137 -1.37 5.91 10.99
CA GLY A 137 -0.28 6.87 10.85
C GLY A 137 -0.70 8.32 11.13
N LEU A 138 -2.01 8.59 11.24
CA LEU A 138 -2.59 9.89 11.56
C LEU A 138 -3.01 9.98 13.02
N ILE A 139 -3.50 8.87 13.58
CA ILE A 139 -4.03 8.78 14.93
C ILE A 139 -3.48 7.55 15.66
N VAL A 140 -3.71 7.50 16.97
CA VAL A 140 -3.46 6.30 17.78
C VAL A 140 -4.74 5.47 17.87
N ASN A 141 -4.64 4.17 17.57
CA ASN A 141 -5.77 3.26 17.69
C ASN A 141 -6.12 3.03 19.18
N PRO A 142 -7.41 2.94 19.54
CA PRO A 142 -7.82 2.70 20.92
C PRO A 142 -7.40 1.30 21.41
N LEU A 143 -7.18 1.17 22.70
CA LEU A 143 -6.93 -0.14 23.31
C LEU A 143 -8.10 -1.13 23.03
N PRO A 144 -7.80 -2.40 22.78
CA PRO A 144 -6.52 -3.08 23.01
C PRO A 144 -5.57 -3.14 21.79
N GLN A 145 -5.66 -2.25 20.82
CA GLN A 145 -4.78 -2.25 19.64
C GLN A 145 -3.41 -1.62 19.94
N GLN A 146 -2.57 -2.35 20.65
CA GLN A 146 -1.19 -1.96 20.95
C GLN A 146 -0.29 -2.29 19.75
N GLN A 147 0.04 -1.28 18.94
CA GLN A 147 0.75 -1.47 17.66
C GLN A 147 1.69 -0.29 17.34
N CYS A 148 2.48 0.12 18.32
CA CYS A 148 3.36 1.30 18.20
C CYS A 148 4.30 1.22 16.98
N ALA A 149 4.87 0.05 16.68
CA ALA A 149 5.72 -0.14 15.51
C ALA A 149 4.97 0.12 14.19
N TYR A 150 3.74 -0.38 14.09
CA TYR A 150 2.91 -0.18 12.89
C TYR A 150 2.54 1.30 12.72
N ASN A 151 2.00 1.93 13.78
CA ASN A 151 1.63 3.36 13.74
C ASN A 151 2.83 4.22 13.34
N SER A 152 4.00 4.00 13.97
CA SER A 152 5.23 4.72 13.65
C SER A 152 5.66 4.51 12.20
N SER A 153 5.59 3.27 11.70
CA SER A 153 5.94 2.97 10.30
C SER A 153 5.01 3.70 9.32
N LYS A 154 3.70 3.73 9.59
CA LYS A 154 2.72 4.36 8.71
C LYS A 154 2.75 5.89 8.78
N ALA A 155 3.07 6.47 9.95
CA ALA A 155 3.36 7.90 10.08
C ALA A 155 4.63 8.28 9.28
N GLY A 156 5.67 7.44 9.32
CA GLY A 156 6.88 7.58 8.50
C GLY A 156 6.56 7.59 7.01
N VAL A 157 5.71 6.70 6.52
CA VAL A 157 5.26 6.65 5.12
C VAL A 157 4.55 7.94 4.71
N ILE A 158 3.70 8.50 5.59
CA ILE A 158 3.02 9.77 5.33
C ILE A 158 4.03 10.92 5.17
N MET A 159 5.04 10.99 6.05
CA MET A 159 6.07 12.03 5.95
C MET A 159 6.98 11.79 4.74
N LEU A 160 7.39 10.56 4.46
CA LEU A 160 8.16 10.21 3.26
C LEU A 160 7.43 10.65 1.98
N THR A 161 6.11 10.44 1.91
CA THR A 161 5.28 10.89 0.78
C THR A 161 5.43 12.40 0.54
N LYS A 162 5.38 13.20 1.59
CA LYS A 162 5.54 14.67 1.50
C LYS A 162 6.95 15.08 1.06
N CYS A 163 7.99 14.43 1.60
CA CYS A 163 9.37 14.68 1.23
C CYS A 163 9.60 14.42 -0.26
N LEU A 164 9.23 13.21 -0.74
CA LEU A 164 9.42 12.83 -2.13
C LEU A 164 8.56 13.67 -3.10
N ALA A 165 7.34 14.03 -2.71
CA ALA A 165 6.51 14.96 -3.49
C ALA A 165 7.20 16.31 -3.68
N ASN A 166 7.77 16.88 -2.62
CA ASN A 166 8.50 18.15 -2.68
C ASN A 166 9.75 18.05 -3.55
N GLU A 167 10.52 16.97 -3.44
CA GLU A 167 11.77 16.79 -4.18
C GLU A 167 11.54 16.51 -5.66
N TRP A 168 10.45 15.84 -6.04
CA TRP A 168 10.26 15.29 -7.39
C TRP A 168 9.20 15.99 -8.22
N ALA A 169 8.36 16.86 -7.63
CA ALA A 169 7.26 17.53 -8.35
C ALA A 169 7.75 18.31 -9.60
N LYS A 170 8.84 19.07 -9.49
CA LYS A 170 9.42 19.81 -10.62
C LYS A 170 10.04 18.91 -11.69
N ARG A 171 10.17 17.63 -11.39
CA ARG A 171 10.74 16.60 -12.27
C ARG A 171 9.67 15.68 -12.84
N GLY A 172 8.39 16.07 -12.75
CA GLY A 172 7.27 15.38 -13.35
C GLY A 172 6.71 14.18 -12.56
N ILE A 173 7.11 13.99 -11.29
CA ILE A 173 6.64 12.89 -10.47
C ILE A 173 5.67 13.41 -9.41
N ARG A 174 4.52 12.75 -9.28
CA ARG A 174 3.56 12.97 -8.19
C ARG A 174 3.62 11.82 -7.19
N VAL A 175 3.61 12.14 -5.91
CA VAL A 175 3.66 11.17 -4.81
C VAL A 175 2.56 11.49 -3.82
N ASN A 176 1.63 10.56 -3.60
CA ASN A 176 0.51 10.73 -2.68
C ASN A 176 0.34 9.49 -1.80
N ALA A 177 -0.39 9.62 -0.71
CA ALA A 177 -0.71 8.50 0.18
C ALA A 177 -2.23 8.32 0.36
N VAL A 178 -2.64 7.08 0.47
CA VAL A 178 -3.97 6.68 0.95
C VAL A 178 -3.82 6.16 2.36
N CYS A 179 -4.73 6.55 3.25
CA CYS A 179 -4.75 6.12 4.65
C CYS A 179 -6.04 5.31 4.92
N PRO A 180 -6.06 4.00 4.61
CA PRO A 180 -7.22 3.17 4.86
C PRO A 180 -7.57 3.12 6.34
N GLY A 181 -8.88 3.10 6.63
CA GLY A 181 -9.44 2.73 7.92
C GLY A 181 -9.49 1.21 8.12
N PHE A 182 -10.36 0.76 9.02
CA PHE A 182 -10.60 -0.67 9.21
C PHE A 182 -11.20 -1.25 7.93
N THR A 183 -10.46 -2.15 7.31
CA THR A 183 -10.81 -2.75 6.02
C THR A 183 -10.77 -4.28 6.15
N ARG A 184 -11.71 -4.99 5.53
CA ARG A 184 -11.74 -6.46 5.48
C ARG A 184 -10.64 -6.97 4.55
N THR A 185 -9.58 -7.48 5.14
CA THR A 185 -8.41 -8.01 4.43
C THR A 185 -7.95 -9.30 5.12
N PRO A 186 -7.07 -10.12 4.52
CA PRO A 186 -6.46 -11.24 5.23
C PRO A 186 -5.77 -10.85 6.56
N LEU A 187 -5.29 -9.61 6.67
CA LEU A 187 -4.69 -9.08 7.91
C LEU A 187 -5.73 -8.91 9.04
N THR A 188 -6.97 -8.61 8.73
CA THR A 188 -8.06 -8.32 9.68
C THR A 188 -9.10 -9.44 9.77
N ALA A 189 -9.15 -10.33 8.78
CA ALA A 189 -10.18 -11.38 8.65
C ALA A 189 -10.35 -12.20 9.90
N ARG A 190 -9.26 -12.65 10.52
CA ARG A 190 -9.32 -13.46 11.75
C ARG A 190 -10.19 -12.82 12.84
N ARG A 191 -10.09 -11.49 13.01
CA ARG A 191 -10.91 -10.76 14.00
C ARG A 191 -12.33 -10.56 13.52
N LEU A 192 -12.50 -10.16 12.26
CA LEU A 192 -13.80 -9.89 11.65
C LEU A 192 -14.68 -11.15 11.59
N ASP A 193 -14.05 -12.33 11.46
CA ASP A 193 -14.75 -13.62 11.41
C ASP A 193 -14.91 -14.26 12.81
N THR A 194 -14.37 -13.61 13.86
CA THR A 194 -14.58 -14.04 15.24
C THR A 194 -15.88 -13.44 15.78
N PRO A 195 -16.89 -14.26 16.13
CA PRO A 195 -18.15 -13.75 16.65
C PRO A 195 -17.94 -12.90 17.92
N ASN A 196 -18.56 -11.71 17.96
CA ASN A 196 -18.52 -10.80 19.10
C ASN A 196 -17.10 -10.35 19.52
N ASP A 197 -16.12 -10.31 18.61
CA ASP A 197 -14.80 -9.77 18.95
C ASP A 197 -14.93 -8.31 19.44
N PRO A 198 -14.53 -8.02 20.70
CA PRO A 198 -14.74 -6.69 21.27
C PRO A 198 -13.94 -5.58 20.56
N ALA A 199 -12.86 -5.94 19.85
CA ALA A 199 -12.13 -4.97 19.04
C ALA A 199 -12.91 -4.61 17.78
N VAL A 200 -13.52 -5.57 17.10
CA VAL A 200 -14.37 -5.36 15.92
C VAL A 200 -15.57 -4.46 16.28
N LYS A 201 -16.20 -4.72 17.42
CA LYS A 201 -17.28 -3.86 17.91
C LYS A 201 -16.83 -2.41 18.06
N LYS A 202 -15.67 -2.18 18.68
CA LYS A 202 -15.10 -0.83 18.82
C LYS A 202 -14.75 -0.20 17.46
N TRP A 203 -14.29 -0.99 16.50
CA TRP A 203 -14.00 -0.50 15.15
C TRP A 203 -15.27 0.03 14.47
N ILE A 204 -16.35 -0.72 14.55
CA ILE A 204 -17.64 -0.36 13.95
C ILE A 204 -18.24 0.84 14.68
N GLU A 205 -18.36 0.78 16.00
CA GLU A 205 -18.92 1.87 16.82
C GLU A 205 -18.14 3.20 16.70
N GLY A 206 -16.80 3.12 16.50
CA GLY A 206 -15.96 4.30 16.28
C GLY A 206 -15.95 4.80 14.83
N THR A 207 -16.58 4.10 13.89
CA THR A 207 -16.65 4.50 12.48
C THR A 207 -18.02 5.14 12.20
N PRO A 208 -18.10 6.42 11.83
CA PRO A 208 -19.38 7.09 11.54
C PRO A 208 -20.27 6.38 10.49
N MET A 209 -19.65 5.67 9.52
CA MET A 209 -20.40 4.86 8.54
C MET A 209 -20.87 3.50 9.09
N ASP A 210 -20.65 3.21 10.38
CA ASP A 210 -21.12 2.03 11.13
C ASP A 210 -20.77 0.69 10.48
N ARG A 211 -19.60 0.60 9.84
CA ARG A 211 -19.06 -0.61 9.22
C ARG A 211 -17.56 -0.52 8.97
N VAL A 212 -16.95 -1.65 8.67
CA VAL A 212 -15.61 -1.72 8.07
C VAL A 212 -15.69 -1.55 6.55
N ALA A 213 -14.63 -1.06 5.95
CA ALA A 213 -14.51 -0.95 4.50
C ALA A 213 -14.29 -2.32 3.84
N GLN A 214 -14.66 -2.44 2.57
CA GLN A 214 -14.22 -3.50 1.68
C GLN A 214 -12.95 -3.06 0.94
N PRO A 215 -12.05 -3.97 0.54
CA PRO A 215 -10.81 -3.63 -0.14
C PRO A 215 -11.01 -2.81 -1.43
N GLU A 216 -12.11 -3.07 -2.15
CA GLU A 216 -12.48 -2.39 -3.40
C GLU A 216 -12.73 -0.90 -3.21
N GLU A 217 -13.11 -0.47 -2.00
CA GLU A 217 -13.37 0.94 -1.70
C GLU A 217 -12.10 1.81 -1.72
N MET A 218 -10.92 1.17 -1.72
CA MET A 218 -9.63 1.87 -1.89
C MET A 218 -9.31 2.15 -3.36
N VAL A 219 -9.94 1.47 -4.30
CA VAL A 219 -9.59 1.54 -5.73
C VAL A 219 -9.80 2.94 -6.31
N GLY A 220 -10.95 3.56 -6.04
CA GLY A 220 -11.32 4.84 -6.63
C GLY A 220 -10.32 5.97 -6.37
N ILE A 221 -9.84 6.09 -5.13
CA ILE A 221 -8.86 7.14 -4.77
C ILE A 221 -7.48 6.85 -5.38
N VAL A 222 -7.07 5.58 -5.50
CA VAL A 222 -5.80 5.22 -6.12
C VAL A 222 -5.86 5.50 -7.63
N LEU A 223 -6.98 5.19 -8.30
CA LEU A 223 -7.22 5.56 -9.70
C LEU A 223 -7.16 7.10 -9.89
N TYR A 224 -7.80 7.86 -9.00
CA TYR A 224 -7.73 9.33 -9.03
C TYR A 224 -6.27 9.80 -8.96
N TYR A 225 -5.49 9.34 -7.98
CA TYR A 225 -4.10 9.75 -7.82
C TYR A 225 -3.21 9.36 -9.00
N ALA A 226 -3.47 8.23 -9.63
CA ALA A 226 -2.68 7.74 -10.77
C ALA A 226 -3.08 8.37 -12.11
N SER A 227 -4.23 9.02 -12.19
CA SER A 227 -4.76 9.64 -13.41
C SER A 227 -4.40 11.13 -13.54
N ASP A 228 -4.65 11.70 -14.71
CA ASP A 228 -4.48 13.13 -15.00
C ASP A 228 -5.52 14.01 -14.28
N LEU A 229 -6.60 13.41 -13.74
CA LEU A 229 -7.57 14.11 -12.89
C LEU A 229 -6.92 14.69 -11.63
N SER A 230 -5.78 14.12 -11.21
CA SER A 230 -5.00 14.59 -10.07
C SER A 230 -3.73 15.35 -10.46
N SER A 231 -3.70 15.94 -11.66
CA SER A 231 -2.50 16.62 -12.21
C SER A 231 -1.93 17.72 -11.30
N PHE A 232 -2.74 18.30 -10.43
CA PHE A 232 -2.30 19.31 -9.44
C PHE A 232 -2.34 18.80 -7.99
N THR A 233 -2.28 17.46 -7.80
CA THR A 233 -2.32 16.81 -6.49
C THR A 233 -1.05 16.02 -6.24
N THR A 234 -0.23 16.48 -5.29
CA THR A 234 0.98 15.78 -4.84
C THR A 234 1.25 16.10 -3.36
N GLY A 235 1.88 15.20 -2.62
CA GLY A 235 2.20 15.36 -1.21
C GLY A 235 1.01 15.22 -0.26
N THR A 236 -0.15 14.76 -0.76
CA THR A 236 -1.35 14.58 0.06
C THR A 236 -1.40 13.22 0.72
N SER A 237 -2.15 13.14 1.82
CA SER A 237 -2.45 11.89 2.52
C SER A 237 -3.93 11.90 2.88
N ILE A 238 -4.73 11.09 2.18
CA ILE A 238 -6.20 11.10 2.32
C ILE A 238 -6.66 9.88 3.13
N PRO A 239 -7.36 10.06 4.25
CA PRO A 239 -8.04 8.97 4.94
C PRO A 239 -9.24 8.48 4.11
N ILE A 240 -9.35 7.16 3.98
CA ILE A 240 -10.50 6.43 3.46
C ILE A 240 -10.94 5.48 4.57
N ASP A 241 -11.66 6.00 5.53
CA ASP A 241 -11.83 5.40 6.85
C ASP A 241 -13.27 5.46 7.40
N GLY A 242 -14.24 5.81 6.55
CA GLY A 242 -15.64 5.93 6.94
C GLY A 242 -15.92 7.05 7.95
N GLY A 243 -15.02 8.05 8.03
CA GLY A 243 -15.11 9.17 8.95
C GLY A 243 -14.45 8.93 10.30
N TYR A 244 -13.73 7.82 10.48
CA TYR A 244 -13.12 7.45 11.78
C TYR A 244 -12.19 8.54 12.32
N THR A 245 -11.42 9.20 11.48
CA THR A 245 -10.46 10.24 11.89
C THR A 245 -11.02 11.66 11.92
N CYS A 246 -12.30 11.86 11.62
CA CYS A 246 -12.93 13.18 11.71
C CYS A 246 -13.55 13.49 13.08
N LEU A 247 -13.52 12.53 14.03
CA LEU A 247 -14.06 12.66 15.39
C LEU A 247 -12.98 13.04 16.38
#